data_58cb154f1b20e33ce998f5faf0bc94ac
#
_entry.id   58cb154f1b20e33ce998f5faf0bc94ac
#
_cell.length_a   1.000
_cell.length_b   1.000
_cell.length_c   1.000
_cell.angle_alpha   90.00
_cell.angle_beta   90.00
_cell.angle_gamma   90.00
#
_symmetry.space_group_name_H-M   'P 1'
#
loop_
_entity.id
_entity.type
_entity.pdbx_description
1 polymer ?
#
loop_
_entity_poly.entity_id
_entity_poly.type
_entity_poly.pdbx_seq_one_letter_code
_entity_poly.pdbx_strand_id
1 'polypeptide(L)'
;VLFWNKFEFEELSFTNSGQPNGIAKKNNILYVANNLSDTVKAYDLTKKEEVFSFGINGPDNLVIDESSIWVTSLNHETFDVIAKCDGYTLKGIEEDHMICSLPFKVIELSTKDLMPINIYTFNENKAAFPTVALPDGDSVWVGSFSLDRLVSFKN
;
A
#
# COMPACT_ATOMS: atom_id res chain seq x y z
N VAL A 1 13.57 -3.53 -7.83
CA VAL A 1 12.57 -3.12 -8.85
C VAL A 1 13.15 -3.36 -10.24
N LEU A 2 12.36 -3.91 -11.16
CA LEU A 2 12.72 -4.12 -12.56
C LEU A 2 12.06 -3.04 -13.43
N PHE A 3 12.80 -2.54 -14.40
CA PHE A 3 12.33 -1.58 -15.40
C PHE A 3 12.37 -2.22 -16.79
N TRP A 4 11.31 -2.05 -17.58
CA TRP A 4 11.23 -2.51 -18.96
C TRP A 4 11.58 -1.38 -19.93
N ASN A 5 12.69 -1.50 -20.65
CA ASN A 5 13.18 -0.50 -21.59
C ASN A 5 12.76 -0.74 -23.05
N LYS A 6 11.73 -1.58 -23.29
CA LYS A 6 11.21 -2.07 -24.56
C LYS A 6 11.96 -3.27 -25.18
N PHE A 7 13.09 -3.65 -24.65
CA PHE A 7 13.91 -4.76 -25.17
C PHE A 7 14.21 -5.79 -24.09
N GLU A 8 14.52 -5.34 -22.90
CA GLU A 8 14.89 -6.18 -21.76
C GLU A 8 14.48 -5.55 -20.43
N PHE A 9 14.50 -6.35 -19.38
CA PHE A 9 14.33 -5.86 -18.03
C PHE A 9 15.68 -5.39 -17.49
N GLU A 10 15.71 -4.17 -16.98
CA GLU A 10 16.84 -3.64 -16.24
C GLU A 10 16.52 -3.67 -14.74
N GLU A 11 17.49 -4.16 -13.95
CA GLU A 11 17.39 -4.04 -12.50
C GLU A 11 17.79 -2.63 -12.06
N LEU A 12 16.90 -1.98 -11.32
CA LEU A 12 17.23 -0.72 -10.66
C LEU A 12 17.96 -1.05 -9.35
N SER A 13 19.27 -1.28 -9.44
CA SER A 13 20.12 -1.76 -8.33
C SER A 13 20.13 -0.85 -7.10
N PHE A 14 19.81 0.43 -7.29
CA PHE A 14 19.69 1.39 -6.19
C PHE A 14 18.36 1.28 -5.43
N THR A 15 17.40 0.48 -5.92
CA THR A 15 16.12 0.26 -5.26
C THR A 15 16.15 -0.97 -4.36
N ASN A 16 16.97 -0.96 -3.33
CA ASN A 16 16.91 -2.02 -2.31
C ASN A 16 15.66 -1.85 -1.45
N SER A 17 14.55 -2.33 -1.97
CA SER A 17 13.23 -2.06 -1.43
C SER A 17 12.70 -3.18 -0.52
N GLY A 18 13.40 -4.28 -0.36
CA GLY A 18 12.82 -5.45 0.31
C GLY A 18 11.81 -6.15 -0.59
N GLN A 19 10.58 -6.38 -0.15
CA GLN A 19 9.52 -6.93 -0.98
C GLN A 19 8.58 -5.82 -1.47
N PRO A 20 8.80 -5.28 -2.68
CA PRO A 20 7.93 -4.26 -3.26
C PRO A 20 6.55 -4.86 -3.54
N ASN A 21 5.52 -4.20 -3.06
CA ASN A 21 4.13 -4.53 -3.34
C ASN A 21 3.53 -3.47 -4.28
N GLY A 22 3.23 -2.28 -3.76
CA GLY A 22 2.74 -1.17 -4.55
C GLY A 22 3.84 -0.32 -5.16
N ILE A 23 3.59 0.21 -6.35
CA ILE A 23 4.51 1.09 -7.06
C ILE A 23 3.73 2.21 -7.75
N ALA A 24 4.23 3.44 -7.64
CA ALA A 24 3.70 4.60 -8.34
C ALA A 24 4.83 5.53 -8.76
N LYS A 25 4.63 6.29 -9.83
CA LYS A 25 5.65 7.20 -10.37
C LYS A 25 5.06 8.57 -10.65
N LYS A 26 5.75 9.61 -10.20
CA LYS A 26 5.45 11.00 -10.54
C LYS A 26 6.74 11.71 -10.93
N ASN A 27 6.78 12.27 -12.14
CA ASN A 27 8.00 12.85 -12.71
C ASN A 27 9.16 11.84 -12.66
N ASN A 28 10.28 12.22 -12.05
CA ASN A 28 11.47 11.38 -11.89
C ASN A 28 11.53 10.67 -10.52
N ILE A 29 10.48 10.74 -9.73
CA ILE A 29 10.42 10.04 -8.44
C ILE A 29 9.57 8.78 -8.57
N LEU A 30 10.15 7.68 -8.15
CA LEU A 30 9.50 6.38 -8.01
C LEU A 30 9.18 6.13 -6.55
N TYR A 31 7.93 5.86 -6.25
CA TYR A 31 7.46 5.51 -4.91
C TYR A 31 7.19 4.02 -4.85
N VAL A 32 7.63 3.38 -3.78
CA VAL A 32 7.51 1.93 -3.60
C VAL A 32 7.01 1.62 -2.19
N ALA A 33 5.90 0.91 -2.10
CA ALA A 33 5.43 0.31 -0.86
C ALA A 33 6.12 -1.03 -0.66
N ASN A 34 6.76 -1.21 0.48
CA ASN A 34 7.49 -2.42 0.82
C ASN A 34 6.80 -3.11 1.98
N ASN A 35 5.98 -4.08 1.64
CA ASN A 35 5.07 -4.72 2.59
C ASN A 35 5.81 -5.37 3.78
N LEU A 36 6.84 -6.19 3.53
CA LEU A 36 7.56 -6.89 4.60
C LEU A 36 8.62 -6.05 5.33
N SER A 37 9.04 -4.93 4.75
CA SER A 37 9.97 -4.02 5.45
C SER A 37 9.28 -2.84 6.09
N ASP A 38 7.93 -2.84 6.07
CA ASP A 38 7.10 -1.83 6.74
C ASP A 38 7.49 -0.39 6.38
N THR A 39 7.73 -0.14 5.09
CA THR A 39 8.15 1.18 4.60
C THR A 39 7.52 1.57 3.28
N VAL A 40 7.30 2.86 3.11
CA VAL A 40 7.17 3.50 1.80
C VAL A 40 8.45 4.28 1.52
N LYS A 41 9.04 4.06 0.35
CA LYS A 41 10.29 4.69 -0.06
C LYS A 41 10.11 5.48 -1.35
N ALA A 42 10.86 6.56 -1.48
CA ALA A 42 10.94 7.37 -2.69
C ALA A 42 12.37 7.34 -3.25
N TYR A 43 12.48 7.10 -4.54
CA TYR A 43 13.74 7.01 -5.27
C TYR A 43 13.79 8.05 -6.40
N ASP A 44 14.85 8.84 -6.44
CA ASP A 44 15.12 9.72 -7.57
C ASP A 44 15.77 8.91 -8.70
N LEU A 45 15.05 8.75 -9.80
CA LEU A 45 15.52 7.97 -10.97
C LEU A 45 16.66 8.64 -11.71
N THR A 46 16.82 9.96 -11.60
CA THR A 46 17.91 10.71 -12.23
C THR A 46 19.20 10.57 -11.41
N LYS A 47 19.09 10.74 -10.10
CA LYS A 47 20.23 10.63 -9.20
C LYS A 47 20.60 9.18 -8.87
N LYS A 48 19.65 8.26 -9.11
CA LYS A 48 19.76 6.83 -8.79
C LYS A 48 19.99 6.58 -7.29
N GLU A 49 19.21 7.24 -6.45
CA GLU A 49 19.32 7.13 -4.99
C GLU A 49 17.94 7.15 -4.31
N GLU A 50 17.89 6.59 -3.11
CA GLU A 50 16.76 6.77 -2.19
C GLU A 50 16.80 8.19 -1.65
N VAL A 51 15.69 8.93 -1.75
CA VAL A 51 15.59 10.33 -1.29
C VAL A 51 14.76 10.48 -0.03
N PHE A 52 13.73 9.62 0.15
CA PHE A 52 12.88 9.62 1.32
C PHE A 52 12.46 8.21 1.70
N SER A 53 12.20 8.01 3.00
CA SER A 53 11.61 6.79 3.53
C SER A 53 10.68 7.12 4.69
N PHE A 54 9.53 6.44 4.75
CA PHE A 54 8.57 6.57 5.84
C PHE A 54 8.15 5.18 6.32
N GLY A 55 8.21 4.98 7.65
CA GLY A 55 7.80 3.72 8.29
C GLY A 55 6.28 3.60 8.36
N ILE A 56 5.74 2.49 7.86
CA ILE A 56 4.32 2.21 7.83
C ILE A 56 4.08 0.70 7.80
N ASN A 57 3.29 0.18 8.71
CA ASN A 57 3.08 -1.26 8.84
C ASN A 57 2.29 -1.83 7.65
N GLY A 58 2.84 -2.86 7.02
CA GLY A 58 2.19 -3.61 5.96
C GLY A 58 1.60 -2.74 4.84
N PRO A 59 2.36 -1.80 4.24
CA PRO A 59 1.83 -0.98 3.16
C PRO A 59 1.57 -1.83 1.92
N ASP A 60 0.45 -1.56 1.25
CA ASP A 60 0.06 -2.27 0.04
C ASP A 60 0.18 -1.37 -1.19
N ASN A 61 -0.85 -1.12 -1.95
CA ASN A 61 -0.76 -0.34 -3.19
C ASN A 61 -0.69 1.16 -2.92
N LEU A 62 -0.13 1.88 -3.90
CA LEU A 62 0.02 3.33 -3.91
C LEU A 62 -0.83 3.96 -5.01
N VAL A 63 -1.55 5.01 -4.67
CA VAL A 63 -2.22 5.89 -5.63
C VAL A 63 -1.70 7.30 -5.46
N ILE A 64 -1.31 7.94 -6.56
CA ILE A 64 -0.89 9.35 -6.55
C ILE A 64 -2.06 10.21 -7.01
N ASP A 65 -2.40 11.19 -6.19
CA ASP A 65 -3.36 12.22 -6.49
C ASP A 65 -2.72 13.59 -6.26
N GLU A 66 -2.67 14.42 -7.31
CA GLU A 66 -2.05 15.75 -7.31
C GLU A 66 -0.71 15.81 -6.56
N SER A 67 -0.71 16.19 -5.27
CA SER A 67 0.50 16.37 -4.46
C SER A 67 0.66 15.32 -3.36
N SER A 68 -0.22 14.35 -3.30
CA SER A 68 -0.24 13.33 -2.26
C SER A 68 -0.17 11.90 -2.81
N ILE A 69 0.18 10.99 -1.94
CA ILE A 69 0.20 9.54 -2.16
C ILE A 69 -0.73 8.92 -1.15
N TRP A 70 -1.67 8.16 -1.62
CA TRP A 70 -2.60 7.40 -0.81
C TRP A 70 -2.13 5.96 -0.70
N VAL A 71 -2.01 5.46 0.52
CA VAL A 71 -1.55 4.09 0.78
C VAL A 71 -2.43 3.44 1.83
N THR A 72 -2.79 2.20 1.60
CA THR A 72 -3.41 1.35 2.61
C THR A 72 -2.34 0.67 3.46
N SER A 73 -2.63 0.51 4.73
CA SER A 73 -1.73 -0.09 5.71
C SER A 73 -2.51 -1.01 6.63
N LEU A 74 -2.02 -2.21 6.81
CA LEU A 74 -2.49 -3.10 7.85
C LEU A 74 -1.96 -2.57 9.19
N ASN A 75 -2.85 -2.39 10.18
CA ASN A 75 -2.46 -1.85 11.49
C ASN A 75 -1.81 -2.92 12.40
N HIS A 76 -1.23 -3.95 11.80
CA HIS A 76 -0.57 -5.08 12.47
C HIS A 76 0.67 -5.49 11.67
N GLU A 77 1.63 -6.10 12.33
CA GLU A 77 2.71 -6.78 11.63
C GLU A 77 2.14 -7.87 10.71
N THR A 78 2.66 -8.00 9.51
CA THR A 78 2.14 -8.89 8.47
C THR A 78 2.02 -10.34 8.96
N PHE A 79 2.93 -10.80 9.81
CA PHE A 79 2.89 -12.13 10.40
C PHE A 79 1.78 -12.31 11.43
N ASP A 80 1.46 -11.28 12.21
CA ASP A 80 0.34 -11.28 13.16
C ASP A 80 -1.01 -11.39 12.42
N VAL A 81 -1.10 -10.80 11.26
CA VAL A 81 -2.29 -10.88 10.39
C VAL A 81 -2.55 -12.33 9.98
N ILE A 82 -1.51 -13.00 9.49
CA ILE A 82 -1.61 -14.40 9.06
C ILE A 82 -1.98 -15.31 10.23
N ALA A 83 -1.41 -15.07 11.42
CA ALA A 83 -1.67 -15.88 12.60
C ALA A 83 -3.07 -15.67 13.21
N LYS A 84 -3.64 -14.49 13.09
CA LYS A 84 -4.96 -14.14 13.64
C LYS A 84 -6.13 -14.50 12.73
N CYS A 85 -5.84 -14.71 11.45
CA CYS A 85 -6.84 -15.05 10.44
C CYS A 85 -6.81 -16.55 10.14
N ASP A 86 -7.14 -17.38 11.12
CA ASP A 86 -7.02 -18.85 11.11
C ASP A 86 -7.78 -19.57 9.98
N GLY A 87 -8.58 -18.86 9.18
CA GLY A 87 -9.27 -19.39 7.99
C GLY A 87 -8.49 -19.22 6.69
N TYR A 88 -7.31 -18.60 6.71
CA TYR A 88 -6.49 -18.34 5.53
C TYR A 88 -5.59 -19.52 5.16
N THR A 89 -6.13 -20.72 5.15
CA THR A 89 -5.47 -21.81 4.45
C THR A 89 -5.83 -21.69 2.98
N LEU A 90 -4.84 -21.64 2.11
CA LEU A 90 -4.95 -21.69 0.64
C LEU A 90 -5.68 -22.97 0.12
N LYS A 91 -6.33 -23.70 0.99
CA LYS A 91 -7.11 -24.88 0.70
C LYS A 91 -8.59 -24.54 0.65
N GLY A 92 -9.02 -24.10 -0.51
CA GLY A 92 -10.43 -23.99 -0.86
C GLY A 92 -11.12 -22.81 -0.16
N ILE A 93 -11.42 -21.81 -0.95
CA ILE A 93 -12.31 -20.70 -0.59
C ILE A 93 -13.71 -21.32 -0.47
N GLU A 94 -14.08 -21.75 0.72
CA GLU A 94 -15.49 -21.94 1.05
C GLU A 94 -16.07 -20.56 1.37
N GLU A 95 -17.10 -20.17 0.64
CA GLU A 95 -17.59 -18.82 0.43
C GLU A 95 -18.01 -18.03 1.68
N ASP A 96 -18.14 -18.64 2.84
CA ASP A 96 -18.75 -18.01 4.02
C ASP A 96 -17.79 -17.55 5.13
N HIS A 97 -16.48 -17.74 5.03
CA HIS A 97 -15.58 -17.59 6.19
C HIS A 97 -14.40 -16.64 6.03
N MET A 98 -14.35 -15.80 5.00
CA MET A 98 -13.18 -14.99 4.70
C MET A 98 -13.23 -13.52 5.12
N ILE A 99 -14.03 -13.16 6.10
CA ILE A 99 -14.00 -11.79 6.63
C ILE A 99 -13.12 -11.75 7.88
N CYS A 100 -11.82 -11.75 7.68
CA CYS A 100 -10.91 -11.37 8.75
C CYS A 100 -10.93 -9.84 8.88
N SER A 101 -11.79 -9.35 9.76
CA SER A 101 -11.92 -7.92 10.06
C SER A 101 -10.77 -7.49 10.95
N LEU A 102 -9.68 -7.04 10.34
CA LEU A 102 -8.54 -6.47 11.05
C LEU A 102 -8.55 -4.95 10.95
N PRO A 103 -8.13 -4.25 12.01
CA PRO A 103 -7.92 -2.81 11.94
C PRO A 103 -6.93 -2.45 10.83
N PHE A 104 -7.24 -1.38 10.11
CA PHE A 104 -6.37 -0.87 9.05
C PHE A 104 -6.30 0.65 9.06
N LYS A 105 -5.37 1.18 8.29
CA LYS A 105 -5.24 2.61 8.04
C LYS A 105 -5.27 2.90 6.55
N VAL A 106 -5.77 4.08 6.22
CA VAL A 106 -5.50 4.76 4.97
C VAL A 106 -4.67 5.99 5.31
N ILE A 107 -3.56 6.16 4.65
CA ILE A 107 -2.60 7.22 4.95
C ILE A 107 -2.37 8.05 3.69
N GLU A 108 -2.52 9.34 3.83
CA GLU A 108 -2.15 10.30 2.81
C GLU A 108 -0.76 10.87 3.15
N LEU A 109 0.19 10.65 2.26
CA LEU A 109 1.57 11.13 2.37
C LEU A 109 1.83 12.24 1.36
N SER A 110 2.65 13.20 1.74
CA SER A 110 3.15 14.23 0.81
C SER A 110 4.11 13.64 -0.22
N THR A 111 3.95 13.98 -1.49
CA THR A 111 4.90 13.56 -2.55
C THR A 111 6.26 14.25 -2.42
N LYS A 112 6.41 15.28 -1.58
CA LYS A 112 7.66 16.05 -1.45
C LYS A 112 8.66 15.39 -0.52
N ASP A 113 8.17 14.78 0.57
CA ASP A 113 9.02 14.35 1.68
C ASP A 113 8.51 13.08 2.39
N LEU A 114 7.41 12.46 1.89
CA LEU A 114 6.71 11.33 2.48
C LEU A 114 6.16 11.58 3.90
N MET A 115 6.08 12.84 4.33
CA MET A 115 5.44 13.13 5.62
C MET A 115 3.93 12.91 5.54
N PRO A 116 3.30 12.35 6.59
CA PRO A 116 1.86 12.15 6.60
C PRO A 116 1.12 13.50 6.62
N ILE A 117 0.15 13.62 5.73
CA ILE A 117 -0.80 14.74 5.68
C ILE A 117 -2.03 14.36 6.52
N ASN A 118 -2.60 13.18 6.26
CA ASN A 118 -3.73 12.64 6.98
C ASN A 118 -3.54 11.15 7.29
N ILE A 119 -4.11 10.69 8.40
CA ILE A 119 -4.14 9.29 8.81
C ILE A 119 -5.56 8.93 9.24
N TYR A 120 -6.20 8.05 8.50
CA TYR A 120 -7.52 7.54 8.80
C TYR A 120 -7.38 6.13 9.38
N THR A 121 -7.93 5.90 10.58
CA THR A 121 -7.83 4.62 11.29
C THR A 121 -9.20 3.97 11.40
N PHE A 122 -9.29 2.72 11.01
CA PHE A 122 -10.50 1.92 11.01
C PHE A 122 -10.30 0.71 11.93
N ASN A 123 -10.90 0.76 13.11
CA ASN A 123 -10.77 -0.29 14.13
C ASN A 123 -11.89 -1.33 14.04
N GLU A 124 -13.10 -0.89 13.70
CA GLU A 124 -14.24 -1.74 13.46
C GLU A 124 -14.63 -1.59 12.01
N ASN A 125 -14.49 -2.63 11.22
CA ASN A 125 -14.61 -2.42 9.80
C ASN A 125 -15.46 -3.44 9.08
N LYS A 126 -16.10 -2.94 8.05
CA LYS A 126 -16.78 -3.70 7.02
C LYS A 126 -15.84 -4.01 5.85
N ALA A 127 -14.57 -3.63 5.97
CA ALA A 127 -13.52 -3.87 4.99
C ALA A 127 -12.43 -4.70 5.63
N ALA A 128 -12.11 -5.83 5.04
CA ALA A 128 -10.99 -6.68 5.43
C ALA A 128 -9.89 -6.56 4.36
N PHE A 129 -8.64 -6.55 4.76
CA PHE A 129 -7.49 -6.51 3.86
C PHE A 129 -7.58 -5.44 2.76
N PRO A 130 -7.60 -4.16 3.12
CA PRO A 130 -7.61 -3.11 2.14
C PRO A 130 -6.31 -3.13 1.33
N THR A 131 -6.45 -3.10 0.02
CA THR A 131 -5.30 -3.15 -0.89
C THR A 131 -5.03 -1.83 -1.57
N VAL A 132 -6.05 -0.99 -1.75
CA VAL A 132 -5.93 0.28 -2.46
C VAL A 132 -6.86 1.32 -1.88
N ALA A 133 -6.41 2.57 -1.81
CA ALA A 133 -7.23 3.73 -1.48
C ALA A 133 -7.19 4.71 -2.66
N LEU A 134 -8.36 5.01 -3.24
CA LEU A 134 -8.51 5.90 -4.38
C LEU A 134 -9.29 7.15 -3.95
N PRO A 135 -8.64 8.33 -3.87
CA PRO A 135 -9.35 9.58 -3.63
C PRO A 135 -10.20 9.97 -4.84
N ASP A 136 -11.38 10.51 -4.56
CA ASP A 136 -12.34 11.00 -5.57
C ASP A 136 -13.17 12.16 -4.96
N GLY A 137 -12.76 13.37 -5.18
CA GLY A 137 -13.33 14.57 -4.57
C GLY A 137 -13.30 14.51 -3.04
N ASP A 138 -14.48 14.60 -2.42
CA ASP A 138 -14.63 14.55 -0.95
C ASP A 138 -14.68 13.11 -0.40
N SER A 139 -14.40 12.12 -1.20
CA SER A 139 -14.51 10.71 -0.81
C SER A 139 -13.23 9.94 -1.14
N VAL A 140 -12.96 8.92 -0.35
CA VAL A 140 -11.91 7.96 -0.63
C VAL A 140 -12.53 6.58 -0.74
N TRP A 141 -12.33 5.92 -1.87
CA TRP A 141 -12.77 4.57 -2.13
C TRP A 141 -11.68 3.58 -1.72
N VAL A 142 -12.07 2.52 -1.04
CA VAL A 142 -11.14 1.48 -0.58
C VAL A 142 -11.50 0.16 -1.23
N GLY A 143 -10.56 -0.40 -1.95
CA GLY A 143 -10.63 -1.75 -2.50
C GLY A 143 -9.98 -2.76 -1.59
N SER A 144 -10.44 -4.00 -1.66
CA SER A 144 -9.96 -5.13 -0.88
C SER A 144 -9.93 -6.38 -1.76
N PHE A 145 -8.99 -7.28 -1.51
CA PHE A 145 -8.97 -8.56 -2.23
C PHE A 145 -9.89 -9.62 -1.60
N SER A 146 -10.39 -9.37 -0.39
CA SER A 146 -11.19 -10.36 0.37
C SER A 146 -12.66 -9.99 0.51
N LEU A 147 -13.13 -8.90 -0.11
CA LEU A 147 -14.51 -8.46 -0.06
C LEU A 147 -15.15 -8.44 -1.44
N ASP A 148 -16.44 -8.71 -1.46
CA ASP A 148 -17.31 -8.62 -2.63
C ASP A 148 -17.82 -7.19 -2.90
N ARG A 149 -17.31 -6.19 -2.17
CA ARG A 149 -17.82 -4.80 -2.21
C ARG A 149 -16.70 -3.78 -2.05
N LEU A 150 -16.95 -2.59 -2.59
CA LEU A 150 -16.15 -1.40 -2.30
C LEU A 150 -16.72 -0.68 -1.09
N VAL A 151 -15.86 -0.07 -0.32
CA VAL A 151 -16.24 0.84 0.76
C VAL A 151 -15.69 2.23 0.49
N SER A 152 -16.31 3.25 1.04
CA SER A 152 -15.81 4.62 0.95
C SER A 152 -16.00 5.35 2.27
N PHE A 153 -15.19 6.37 2.48
CA PHE A 153 -15.32 7.31 3.59
C PHE A 153 -15.16 8.75 3.08
N LYS A 154 -15.56 9.70 3.89
CA LYS A 154 -15.37 11.13 3.61
C LYS A 154 -13.97 11.56 3.99
N ASN A 155 -13.35 12.29 3.10
CA ASN A 155 -12.04 12.91 3.30
C ASN A 155 -12.17 14.22 4.08
#